data_723b6b2ee9c81b7ca63748aab9ecb737
#
_entry.id   723b6b2ee9c81b7ca63748aab9ecb737
#
_cell.length_a   1.000
_cell.length_b   1.000
_cell.length_c   1.000
_cell.angle_alpha   90.00
_cell.angle_beta   90.00
_cell.angle_gamma   90.00
#
_symmetry.space_group_name_H-M   'P 1'
#
loop_
_entity.id
_entity.type
_entity.pdbx_description
1 polymer ?
#
loop_
_entity_poly.entity_id
_entity_poly.type
_entity_poly.pdbx_seq_one_letter_code
_entity_poly.pdbx_strand_id
1 'polypeptide(L)'
;MCVDATNDIAEFLTSRRARVTPEQAGLPTWGPRRVKGLRREEVASLAGVSVEYYKRLERGNTSGVSDAVLEALARALQLDDAERAHLFDLARAANPIVPRRRRPPVQRVRPVVLRILESITAPAIVRNSRVDYLAANLLGRALYAPLFESREQPPNSARFTFLDPMAYDIYVDWERTAQDLVAHLRTLAGRNPYDRGLSDLVGELSTRSEDFRTWWAAHNVRYHQTGTKRLRHPVVGDLELQYEVMDVSADDGLTISVYTAEPGSRSQETLDLLASWAATPHEQPTTAEH
;
A
#
# COMPACT_ATOMS: atom_id res chain seq x y z
N MET A 1 12.77 13.86 -4.29
CA MET A 1 12.26 13.92 -5.68
C MET A 1 10.75 14.01 -5.56
N CYS A 2 10.10 15.11 -5.95
CA CYS A 2 8.64 15.17 -5.92
C CYS A 2 8.09 14.08 -6.84
N VAL A 3 7.09 13.34 -6.35
CA VAL A 3 6.30 12.43 -7.20
C VAL A 3 5.65 13.32 -8.26
N ASP A 4 6.04 13.15 -9.52
CA ASP A 4 5.50 13.93 -10.63
C ASP A 4 4.29 13.15 -11.19
N ALA A 5 3.09 13.57 -10.79
CA ALA A 5 1.85 12.90 -11.19
C ALA A 5 1.71 12.76 -12.73
N THR A 6 2.35 13.65 -13.47
CA THR A 6 2.39 13.60 -14.95
C THR A 6 3.24 12.43 -15.43
N ASN A 7 4.39 12.21 -14.78
CA ASN A 7 5.25 11.08 -15.10
C ASN A 7 4.64 9.75 -14.64
N ASP A 8 4.03 9.74 -13.46
CA ASP A 8 3.42 8.52 -12.89
C ASP A 8 2.29 7.96 -13.75
N ILE A 9 1.41 8.81 -14.31
CA ILE A 9 0.33 8.33 -15.20
C ILE A 9 0.90 7.84 -16.54
N ALA A 10 1.96 8.47 -17.07
CA ALA A 10 2.62 8.04 -18.30
C ALA A 10 3.24 6.64 -18.12
N GLU A 11 3.97 6.43 -17.02
CA GLU A 11 4.61 5.17 -16.68
C GLU A 11 3.56 4.08 -16.39
N PHE A 12 2.50 4.44 -15.65
CA PHE A 12 1.40 3.52 -15.37
C PHE A 12 0.74 3.01 -16.67
N LEU A 13 0.28 3.91 -17.55
CA LEU A 13 -0.36 3.53 -18.81
C LEU A 13 0.57 2.68 -19.69
N THR A 14 1.84 3.06 -19.78
CA THR A 14 2.85 2.31 -20.55
C THR A 14 3.05 0.90 -20.00
N SER A 15 3.17 0.77 -18.66
CA SER A 15 3.36 -0.52 -18.01
C SER A 15 2.15 -1.45 -18.21
N ARG A 16 0.93 -0.91 -18.10
CA ARG A 16 -0.32 -1.68 -18.27
C ARG A 16 -0.51 -2.14 -19.71
N ARG A 17 -0.24 -1.26 -20.69
CA ARG A 17 -0.24 -1.62 -22.10
C ARG A 17 0.75 -2.74 -22.45
N ALA A 18 1.90 -2.77 -21.81
CA ALA A 18 2.90 -3.80 -22.03
C ALA A 18 2.50 -5.17 -21.46
N ARG A 19 1.57 -5.24 -20.51
CA ARG A 19 1.12 -6.49 -19.84
C ARG A 19 0.03 -7.23 -20.60
N VAL A 20 -0.87 -6.51 -21.25
CA VAL A 20 -2.01 -7.11 -21.98
C VAL A 20 -1.55 -7.58 -23.34
N THR A 21 -1.72 -8.87 -23.62
CA THR A 21 -1.42 -9.41 -24.96
C THR A 21 -2.60 -9.17 -25.90
N PRO A 22 -2.38 -9.11 -27.23
CA PRO A 22 -3.45 -8.98 -28.20
C PRO A 22 -4.51 -10.06 -28.09
N GLU A 23 -4.08 -11.31 -27.82
CA GLU A 23 -4.98 -12.46 -27.65
C GLU A 23 -5.91 -12.24 -26.47
N GLN A 24 -5.38 -11.78 -25.31
CA GLN A 24 -6.20 -11.42 -24.15
C GLN A 24 -7.19 -10.31 -24.46
N ALA A 25 -6.81 -9.37 -25.32
CA ALA A 25 -7.67 -8.27 -25.76
C ALA A 25 -8.64 -8.66 -26.89
N GLY A 26 -8.65 -9.91 -27.34
CA GLY A 26 -9.51 -10.38 -28.43
C GLY A 26 -9.10 -9.86 -29.81
N LEU A 27 -7.86 -9.43 -29.97
CA LEU A 27 -7.36 -8.91 -31.24
C LEU A 27 -6.65 -10.02 -32.04
N PRO A 28 -6.85 -10.05 -33.38
CA PRO A 28 -6.14 -10.99 -34.22
C PRO A 28 -4.64 -10.66 -34.28
N THR A 29 -3.80 -11.68 -34.12
CA THR A 29 -2.35 -11.54 -34.24
C THR A 29 -1.87 -11.96 -35.62
N TRP A 30 -1.40 -11.00 -36.40
CA TRP A 30 -0.85 -11.23 -37.72
C TRP A 30 0.63 -10.82 -37.78
N GLY A 31 1.50 -11.76 -38.15
CA GLY A 31 2.92 -11.52 -38.42
C GLY A 31 3.80 -11.24 -37.19
N PRO A 32 5.11 -11.00 -37.39
CA PRO A 32 6.06 -10.78 -36.31
C PRO A 32 5.80 -9.45 -35.56
N ARG A 33 5.74 -9.51 -34.23
CA ARG A 33 5.53 -8.35 -33.35
C ARG A 33 6.83 -7.91 -32.71
N ARG A 34 7.10 -6.61 -32.72
CA ARG A 34 8.26 -6.01 -32.03
C ARG A 34 8.01 -5.81 -30.52
N VAL A 35 6.75 -5.85 -30.08
CA VAL A 35 6.32 -5.67 -28.69
C VAL A 35 5.44 -6.86 -28.28
N LYS A 36 5.63 -7.35 -27.05
CA LYS A 36 4.83 -8.47 -26.51
C LYS A 36 3.40 -8.01 -26.15
N GLY A 37 3.25 -6.80 -25.63
CA GLY A 37 1.98 -6.23 -25.24
C GLY A 37 1.23 -5.53 -26.40
N LEU A 38 0.18 -4.80 -26.05
CA LEU A 38 -0.63 -4.03 -27.00
C LEU A 38 0.20 -2.89 -27.63
N ARG A 39 -0.08 -2.59 -28.92
CA ARG A 39 0.38 -1.36 -29.57
C ARG A 39 -0.50 -0.19 -29.17
N ARG A 40 0.00 1.04 -29.30
CA ARG A 40 -0.78 2.26 -29.02
C ARG A 40 -2.06 2.36 -29.87
N GLU A 41 -1.96 1.96 -31.13
CA GLU A 41 -3.10 1.93 -32.05
C GLU A 41 -4.18 0.93 -31.59
N GLU A 42 -3.76 -0.21 -31.06
CA GLU A 42 -4.65 -1.25 -30.55
C GLU A 42 -5.40 -0.75 -29.29
N VAL A 43 -4.70 -0.14 -28.33
CA VAL A 43 -5.35 0.46 -27.16
C VAL A 43 -6.29 1.59 -27.55
N ALA A 44 -5.88 2.46 -28.46
CA ALA A 44 -6.71 3.57 -28.95
C ALA A 44 -8.00 3.05 -29.60
N SER A 45 -7.90 2.01 -30.42
CA SER A 45 -9.05 1.35 -31.05
C SER A 45 -9.99 0.74 -30.03
N LEU A 46 -9.45 -0.02 -29.06
CA LEU A 46 -10.23 -0.66 -28.00
C LEU A 46 -10.94 0.35 -27.09
N ALA A 47 -10.28 1.47 -26.80
CA ALA A 47 -10.83 2.55 -25.98
C ALA A 47 -11.73 3.53 -26.75
N GLY A 48 -11.85 3.40 -28.08
CA GLY A 48 -12.66 4.30 -28.90
C GLY A 48 -12.12 5.73 -28.96
N VAL A 49 -10.79 5.91 -28.88
CA VAL A 49 -10.13 7.22 -28.95
C VAL A 49 -9.15 7.28 -30.13
N SER A 50 -8.73 8.49 -30.53
CA SER A 50 -7.70 8.60 -31.55
C SER A 50 -6.33 8.17 -31.03
N VAL A 51 -5.48 7.66 -31.91
CA VAL A 51 -4.10 7.26 -31.58
C VAL A 51 -3.31 8.43 -30.99
N GLU A 52 -3.47 9.63 -31.58
CA GLU A 52 -2.79 10.83 -31.09
C GLU A 52 -3.29 11.26 -29.71
N TYR A 53 -4.59 11.07 -29.41
CA TYR A 53 -5.14 11.31 -28.09
C TYR A 53 -4.52 10.35 -27.06
N TYR A 54 -4.45 9.05 -27.36
CA TYR A 54 -3.83 8.06 -26.48
C TYR A 54 -2.34 8.33 -26.27
N LYS A 55 -1.59 8.67 -27.34
CA LYS A 55 -0.18 9.07 -27.21
C LYS A 55 0.02 10.29 -26.32
N ARG A 56 -0.92 11.25 -26.36
CA ARG A 56 -0.91 12.42 -25.47
C ARG A 56 -1.07 12.00 -24.01
N LEU A 57 -1.99 11.07 -23.72
CA LEU A 57 -2.19 10.54 -22.36
C LEU A 57 -0.96 9.76 -21.86
N GLU A 58 -0.35 8.90 -22.70
CA GLU A 58 0.88 8.19 -22.37
C GLU A 58 2.09 9.11 -22.15
N ARG A 59 2.03 10.38 -22.56
CA ARG A 59 3.03 11.40 -22.22
C ARG A 59 2.68 12.18 -20.96
N GLY A 60 1.66 11.76 -20.24
CA GLY A 60 1.21 12.36 -19.00
C GLY A 60 0.28 13.56 -19.16
N ASN A 61 -0.05 13.96 -20.38
CA ASN A 61 -0.99 15.07 -20.61
C ASN A 61 -2.43 14.58 -20.54
N THR A 62 -3.03 14.71 -19.37
CA THR A 62 -4.42 14.33 -19.06
C THR A 62 -5.38 15.52 -19.09
N SER A 63 -4.95 16.67 -19.58
CA SER A 63 -5.79 17.88 -19.62
C SER A 63 -7.09 17.61 -20.41
N GLY A 64 -8.24 17.81 -19.74
CA GLY A 64 -9.57 17.62 -20.33
C GLY A 64 -9.97 16.15 -20.55
N VAL A 65 -9.29 15.18 -19.94
CA VAL A 65 -9.72 13.78 -19.98
C VAL A 65 -11.02 13.61 -19.20
N SER A 66 -12.02 12.98 -19.80
CA SER A 66 -13.29 12.67 -19.15
C SER A 66 -13.23 11.32 -18.45
N ASP A 67 -14.08 11.15 -17.41
CA ASP A 67 -14.25 9.88 -16.72
C ASP A 67 -14.65 8.75 -17.70
N ALA A 68 -15.45 9.05 -18.72
CA ALA A 68 -15.82 8.08 -19.74
C ALA A 68 -14.62 7.54 -20.53
N VAL A 69 -13.64 8.39 -20.84
CA VAL A 69 -12.38 7.98 -21.49
C VAL A 69 -11.53 7.15 -20.54
N LEU A 70 -11.42 7.54 -19.27
CA LEU A 70 -10.68 6.75 -18.27
C LEU A 70 -11.29 5.36 -18.09
N GLU A 71 -12.63 5.25 -18.06
CA GLU A 71 -13.34 3.96 -18.05
C GLU A 71 -13.07 3.12 -19.31
N ALA A 72 -13.08 3.74 -20.47
CA ALA A 72 -12.79 3.04 -21.72
C ALA A 72 -11.34 2.52 -21.74
N LEU A 73 -10.38 3.31 -21.25
CA LEU A 73 -8.99 2.89 -21.11
C LEU A 73 -8.84 1.77 -20.07
N ALA A 74 -9.55 1.84 -18.94
CA ALA A 74 -9.52 0.79 -17.92
C ALA A 74 -9.97 -0.56 -18.50
N ARG A 75 -11.05 -0.56 -19.29
CA ARG A 75 -11.50 -1.77 -20.00
C ARG A 75 -10.52 -2.24 -21.06
N ALA A 76 -10.00 -1.34 -21.90
CA ALA A 76 -9.05 -1.66 -22.95
C ALA A 76 -7.74 -2.26 -22.42
N LEU A 77 -7.29 -1.81 -21.26
CA LEU A 77 -6.08 -2.27 -20.59
C LEU A 77 -6.35 -3.40 -19.56
N GLN A 78 -7.61 -3.86 -19.46
CA GLN A 78 -8.05 -4.93 -18.54
C GLN A 78 -7.62 -4.68 -17.10
N LEU A 79 -7.78 -3.44 -16.63
CA LEU A 79 -7.43 -3.04 -15.28
C LEU A 79 -8.38 -3.68 -14.28
N ASP A 80 -7.83 -4.18 -13.18
CA ASP A 80 -8.62 -4.55 -12.01
C ASP A 80 -9.15 -3.30 -11.28
N ASP A 81 -9.99 -3.50 -10.24
CA ASP A 81 -10.62 -2.40 -9.50
C ASP A 81 -9.60 -1.47 -8.84
N ALA A 82 -8.48 -2.01 -8.34
CA ALA A 82 -7.41 -1.22 -7.73
C ALA A 82 -6.65 -0.39 -8.77
N GLU A 83 -6.30 -1.00 -9.89
CA GLU A 83 -5.64 -0.36 -11.03
C GLU A 83 -6.52 0.72 -11.67
N ARG A 84 -7.82 0.43 -11.81
CA ARG A 84 -8.81 1.37 -12.31
C ARG A 84 -8.91 2.59 -11.38
N ALA A 85 -9.11 2.40 -10.08
CA ALA A 85 -9.16 3.51 -9.13
C ALA A 85 -7.86 4.33 -9.14
N HIS A 86 -6.70 3.66 -9.23
CA HIS A 86 -5.41 4.34 -9.33
C HIS A 86 -5.28 5.19 -10.59
N LEU A 87 -5.76 4.72 -11.74
CA LEU A 87 -5.80 5.52 -12.98
C LEU A 87 -6.58 6.81 -12.80
N PHE A 88 -7.75 6.75 -12.15
CA PHE A 88 -8.57 7.93 -11.84
C PHE A 88 -7.88 8.88 -10.87
N ASP A 89 -7.20 8.34 -9.84
CA ASP A 89 -6.47 9.15 -8.87
C ASP A 89 -5.29 9.89 -9.54
N LEU A 90 -4.51 9.20 -10.38
CA LEU A 90 -3.44 9.82 -11.17
C LEU A 90 -3.95 10.91 -12.12
N ALA A 91 -5.06 10.66 -12.82
CA ALA A 91 -5.66 11.64 -13.72
C ALA A 91 -6.12 12.90 -12.98
N ARG A 92 -6.72 12.76 -11.79
CA ARG A 92 -7.09 13.88 -10.90
C ARG A 92 -5.86 14.62 -10.38
N ALA A 93 -4.82 13.91 -10.01
CA ALA A 93 -3.56 14.48 -9.53
C ALA A 93 -2.84 15.30 -10.60
N ALA A 94 -2.85 14.82 -11.85
CA ALA A 94 -2.24 15.51 -12.99
C ALA A 94 -3.03 16.76 -13.46
N ASN A 95 -4.31 16.90 -13.06
CA ASN A 95 -5.18 18.04 -13.40
C ASN A 95 -5.76 18.71 -12.12
N PRO A 96 -4.96 19.31 -11.27
CA PRO A 96 -5.46 19.94 -10.06
C PRO A 96 -6.31 21.19 -10.40
N ILE A 97 -7.61 21.13 -10.12
CA ILE A 97 -8.53 22.27 -10.31
C ILE A 97 -8.23 23.39 -9.33
N VAL A 98 -7.62 23.10 -8.18
CA VAL A 98 -7.07 24.07 -7.22
C VAL A 98 -5.95 23.38 -6.43
N PRO A 99 -4.73 23.96 -6.31
CA PRO A 99 -3.70 23.42 -5.46
C PRO A 99 -4.10 23.62 -3.98
N ARG A 100 -4.68 22.60 -3.38
CA ARG A 100 -4.91 22.60 -1.94
C ARG A 100 -3.56 22.36 -1.25
N ARG A 101 -2.84 23.46 -0.98
CA ARG A 101 -1.73 23.49 -0.04
C ARG A 101 -2.25 23.23 1.38
N ARG A 102 -2.65 22.02 1.68
CA ARG A 102 -2.80 21.59 3.07
C ARG A 102 -1.46 21.04 3.51
N ARG A 103 -0.82 21.74 4.45
CA ARG A 103 0.23 21.16 5.30
C ARG A 103 -0.45 19.98 6.00
N PRO A 104 0.04 18.73 5.86
CA PRO A 104 -0.59 17.62 6.57
C PRO A 104 -0.55 17.95 8.05
N PRO A 105 -1.69 17.97 8.75
CA PRO A 105 -1.69 18.13 10.19
C PRO A 105 -0.89 16.97 10.79
N VAL A 106 -0.23 17.23 11.92
CA VAL A 106 0.28 16.15 12.77
C VAL A 106 -0.94 15.29 13.08
N GLN A 107 -1.03 14.10 12.46
CA GLN A 107 -2.17 13.23 12.60
C GLN A 107 -2.17 12.66 14.02
N ARG A 108 -2.99 13.25 14.89
CA ARG A 108 -3.25 12.72 16.24
C ARG A 108 -4.49 11.85 16.19
N VAL A 109 -4.39 10.65 16.74
CA VAL A 109 -5.55 9.78 16.90
C VAL A 109 -6.49 10.40 17.94
N ARG A 110 -7.77 10.61 17.58
CA ARG A 110 -8.76 11.21 18.48
C ARG A 110 -9.03 10.31 19.69
N PRO A 111 -9.32 10.89 20.87
CA PRO A 111 -9.58 10.09 22.07
C PRO A 111 -10.70 9.06 21.94
N VAL A 112 -11.74 9.34 21.12
CA VAL A 112 -12.81 8.37 20.87
C VAL A 112 -12.29 7.16 20.07
N VAL A 113 -11.40 7.38 19.10
CA VAL A 113 -10.80 6.30 18.32
C VAL A 113 -9.89 5.45 19.21
N LEU A 114 -9.13 6.06 20.12
CA LEU A 114 -8.33 5.34 21.12
C LEU A 114 -9.20 4.47 22.03
N ARG A 115 -10.32 4.98 22.54
CA ARG A 115 -11.26 4.18 23.35
C ARG A 115 -11.86 3.01 22.57
N ILE A 116 -12.22 3.21 21.29
CA ILE A 116 -12.68 2.12 20.42
C ILE A 116 -11.58 1.09 20.23
N LEU A 117 -10.35 1.53 19.95
CA LEU A 117 -9.19 0.65 19.79
C LEU A 117 -8.96 -0.23 21.02
N GLU A 118 -9.03 0.36 22.22
CA GLU A 118 -8.88 -0.35 23.49
C GLU A 118 -10.02 -1.33 23.79
N SER A 119 -11.23 -1.10 23.23
CA SER A 119 -12.36 -2.01 23.37
C SER A 119 -12.30 -3.23 22.45
N ILE A 120 -11.41 -3.23 21.45
CA ILE A 120 -11.21 -4.36 20.54
C ILE A 120 -10.35 -5.40 21.25
N THR A 121 -10.86 -6.64 21.38
CA THR A 121 -10.14 -7.75 22.03
C THR A 121 -9.10 -8.41 21.12
N ALA A 122 -9.25 -8.30 19.81
CA ALA A 122 -8.28 -8.76 18.82
C ALA A 122 -7.11 -7.75 18.67
N PRO A 123 -5.94 -8.15 18.16
CA PRO A 123 -4.87 -7.20 17.84
C PRO A 123 -5.38 -6.13 16.88
N ALA A 124 -5.24 -4.87 17.27
CA ALA A 124 -5.73 -3.75 16.50
C ALA A 124 -4.74 -2.57 16.50
N ILE A 125 -4.56 -1.94 15.33
CA ILE A 125 -3.55 -0.91 15.09
C ILE A 125 -4.16 0.21 14.25
N VAL A 126 -3.97 1.45 14.71
CA VAL A 126 -4.27 2.66 13.92
C VAL A 126 -3.03 3.08 13.16
N ARG A 127 -3.17 3.26 11.85
CA ARG A 127 -2.10 3.74 10.98
C ARG A 127 -2.57 4.89 10.07
N ASN A 128 -1.61 5.65 9.57
CA ASN A 128 -1.87 6.73 8.61
C ASN A 128 -1.56 6.32 7.17
N SER A 129 -1.74 7.26 6.22
CA SER A 129 -1.44 7.07 4.81
C SER A 129 0.06 6.91 4.47
N ARG A 130 0.96 7.06 5.44
CA ARG A 130 2.40 6.79 5.30
C ARG A 130 2.80 5.47 5.93
N VAL A 131 1.81 4.66 6.34
CA VAL A 131 1.94 3.39 7.06
C VAL A 131 2.68 3.52 8.40
N ASP A 132 2.64 4.74 9.01
CA ASP A 132 3.10 4.94 10.39
C ASP A 132 2.07 4.35 11.36
N TYR A 133 2.52 3.63 12.38
CA TYR A 133 1.70 3.09 13.46
C TYR A 133 1.53 4.15 14.55
N LEU A 134 0.34 4.77 14.61
CA LEU A 134 0.05 5.90 15.48
C LEU A 134 -0.47 5.46 16.86
N ALA A 135 -1.18 4.35 16.91
CA ALA A 135 -1.69 3.73 18.12
C ALA A 135 -1.94 2.24 17.91
N ALA A 136 -1.91 1.47 18.97
CA ALA A 136 -2.31 0.07 18.98
C ALA A 136 -2.89 -0.27 20.36
N ASN A 137 -3.83 -1.24 20.41
CA ASN A 137 -4.22 -1.83 21.67
C ASN A 137 -3.09 -2.74 22.22
N LEU A 138 -3.25 -3.24 23.45
CA LEU A 138 -2.23 -4.05 24.11
C LEU A 138 -1.77 -5.23 23.24
N LEU A 139 -2.71 -5.98 22.69
CA LEU A 139 -2.42 -7.17 21.88
C LEU A 139 -1.82 -6.80 20.52
N GLY A 140 -2.22 -5.68 19.91
CA GLY A 140 -1.62 -5.15 18.68
C GLY A 140 -0.16 -4.71 18.89
N ARG A 141 0.15 -4.11 20.04
CA ARG A 141 1.54 -3.80 20.43
C ARG A 141 2.37 -5.06 20.61
N ALA A 142 1.82 -6.05 21.32
CA ALA A 142 2.48 -7.33 21.53
C ALA A 142 2.75 -8.03 20.19
N LEU A 143 1.77 -8.11 19.29
CA LEU A 143 1.91 -8.77 17.99
C LEU A 143 3.03 -8.19 17.13
N TYR A 144 3.25 -6.88 17.20
CA TYR A 144 4.28 -6.17 16.45
C TYR A 144 5.35 -5.55 17.37
N ALA A 145 5.63 -6.20 18.52
CA ALA A 145 6.59 -5.70 19.51
C ALA A 145 7.91 -5.24 18.88
N PRO A 146 8.58 -6.00 17.98
CA PRO A 146 9.84 -5.57 17.38
C PRO A 146 9.73 -4.26 16.59
N LEU A 147 8.58 -4.00 15.94
CA LEU A 147 8.35 -2.75 15.25
C LEU A 147 8.16 -1.58 16.23
N PHE A 148 7.46 -1.81 17.36
CA PHE A 148 7.24 -0.77 18.38
C PHE A 148 8.49 -0.49 19.24
N GLU A 149 9.43 -1.42 19.30
CA GLU A 149 10.74 -1.27 19.97
C GLU A 149 11.76 -0.52 19.09
N SER A 150 11.43 -0.27 17.82
CA SER A 150 12.28 0.52 16.94
C SER A 150 12.54 1.92 17.51
N ARG A 151 13.78 2.42 17.28
CA ARG A 151 14.18 3.77 17.72
C ARG A 151 13.44 4.88 16.96
N GLU A 152 12.92 4.58 15.78
CA GLU A 152 12.19 5.55 14.96
C GLU A 152 10.75 5.73 15.46
N GLN A 153 10.35 7.00 15.69
CA GLN A 153 9.01 7.35 16.14
C GLN A 153 8.36 8.34 15.16
N PRO A 154 7.12 8.09 14.71
CA PRO A 154 6.33 6.87 14.96
C PRO A 154 6.91 5.65 14.24
N PRO A 155 6.67 4.42 14.75
CA PRO A 155 7.08 3.20 14.08
C PRO A 155 6.46 3.13 12.68
N ASN A 156 7.24 2.76 11.67
CA ASN A 156 6.80 2.75 10.29
C ASN A 156 6.94 1.34 9.70
N SER A 157 5.83 0.76 9.23
CA SER A 157 5.85 -0.61 8.72
C SER A 157 6.69 -0.79 7.46
N ALA A 158 6.82 0.25 6.62
CA ALA A 158 7.63 0.15 5.40
C ALA A 158 9.13 0.20 5.72
N ARG A 159 9.56 1.09 6.63
CA ARG A 159 10.95 1.09 7.09
C ARG A 159 11.32 -0.23 7.76
N PHE A 160 10.45 -0.74 8.64
CA PHE A 160 10.65 -2.04 9.25
C PHE A 160 10.81 -3.14 8.21
N THR A 161 9.89 -3.22 7.24
CA THR A 161 9.90 -4.28 6.24
C THR A 161 11.15 -4.26 5.35
N PHE A 162 11.65 -3.08 4.99
CA PHE A 162 12.72 -2.94 4.00
C PHE A 162 14.10 -2.62 4.57
N LEU A 163 14.16 -2.10 5.79
CA LEU A 163 15.42 -1.59 6.36
C LEU A 163 15.82 -2.28 7.67
N ASP A 164 14.91 -3.04 8.29
CA ASP A 164 15.20 -3.76 9.54
C ASP A 164 15.42 -5.25 9.24
N PRO A 165 16.59 -5.83 9.62
CA PRO A 165 16.87 -7.25 9.40
C PRO A 165 15.85 -8.18 10.09
N MET A 166 15.26 -7.79 11.22
CA MET A 166 14.24 -8.59 11.91
C MET A 166 12.99 -8.86 11.07
N ALA A 167 12.73 -8.05 10.05
CA ALA A 167 11.58 -8.26 9.17
C ALA A 167 11.63 -9.62 8.46
N TYR A 168 12.81 -10.12 8.12
CA TYR A 168 12.99 -11.45 7.50
C TYR A 168 12.68 -12.59 8.46
N ASP A 169 12.93 -12.39 9.75
CA ASP A 169 12.64 -13.39 10.77
C ASP A 169 11.15 -13.42 11.13
N ILE A 170 10.50 -12.26 11.10
CA ILE A 170 9.10 -12.10 11.52
C ILE A 170 8.12 -12.43 10.39
N TYR A 171 8.37 -12.00 9.16
CA TYR A 171 7.48 -12.29 8.03
C TYR A 171 7.85 -13.61 7.37
N VAL A 172 7.05 -14.66 7.59
CA VAL A 172 7.28 -15.99 6.97
C VAL A 172 7.35 -15.87 5.45
N ASP A 173 6.46 -15.07 4.86
CA ASP A 173 6.44 -14.77 3.43
C ASP A 173 6.88 -13.32 3.20
N TRP A 174 8.15 -12.99 3.56
CA TRP A 174 8.66 -11.61 3.52
C TRP A 174 8.52 -10.97 2.14
N GLU A 175 8.93 -11.66 1.08
CA GLU A 175 8.88 -11.12 -0.28
C GLU A 175 7.46 -10.71 -0.69
N ARG A 176 6.48 -11.59 -0.45
CA ARG A 176 5.07 -11.29 -0.72
C ARG A 176 4.57 -10.12 0.12
N THR A 177 4.89 -10.09 1.41
CA THR A 177 4.50 -9.00 2.31
C THR A 177 5.09 -7.68 1.85
N ALA A 178 6.35 -7.67 1.42
CA ALA A 178 7.05 -6.50 0.92
C ALA A 178 6.48 -6.00 -0.42
N GLN A 179 6.19 -6.91 -1.36
CA GLN A 179 5.55 -6.56 -2.64
C GLN A 179 4.14 -5.99 -2.45
N ASP A 180 3.33 -6.60 -1.57
CA ASP A 180 1.99 -6.10 -1.23
C ASP A 180 2.06 -4.71 -0.59
N LEU A 181 3.08 -4.44 0.23
CA LEU A 181 3.30 -3.13 0.86
C LEU A 181 3.75 -2.07 -0.17
N VAL A 182 4.61 -2.42 -1.12
CA VAL A 182 4.98 -1.52 -2.24
C VAL A 182 3.75 -1.14 -3.06
N ALA A 183 2.93 -2.13 -3.42
CA ALA A 183 1.72 -1.91 -4.19
C ALA A 183 0.72 -1.01 -3.42
N HIS A 184 0.61 -1.20 -2.10
CA HIS A 184 -0.21 -0.34 -1.24
C HIS A 184 0.32 1.09 -1.16
N LEU A 185 1.62 1.28 -0.94
CA LEU A 185 2.25 2.62 -0.92
C LEU A 185 2.05 3.35 -2.24
N ARG A 186 2.09 2.65 -3.37
CA ARG A 186 1.82 3.25 -4.67
C ARG A 186 0.38 3.73 -4.80
N THR A 187 -0.59 2.94 -4.31
CA THR A 187 -2.00 3.37 -4.24
C THR A 187 -2.15 4.62 -3.38
N LEU A 188 -1.47 4.66 -2.22
CA LEU A 188 -1.51 5.83 -1.33
C LEU A 188 -0.85 7.07 -1.96
N ALA A 189 0.26 6.90 -2.70
CA ALA A 189 0.92 7.99 -3.42
C ALA A 189 0.02 8.58 -4.52
N GLY A 190 -0.69 7.75 -5.26
CA GLY A 190 -1.67 8.20 -6.26
C GLY A 190 -2.83 8.99 -5.63
N ARG A 191 -3.32 8.56 -4.46
CA ARG A 191 -4.38 9.27 -3.72
C ARG A 191 -3.90 10.57 -3.07
N ASN A 192 -2.62 10.63 -2.66
CA ASN A 192 -2.03 11.73 -1.90
C ASN A 192 -0.76 12.30 -2.57
N PRO A 193 -0.83 12.77 -3.82
CA PRO A 193 0.34 13.14 -4.62
C PRO A 193 1.12 14.33 -4.04
N TYR A 194 0.52 15.09 -3.13
CA TYR A 194 1.13 16.25 -2.48
C TYR A 194 1.61 15.97 -1.04
N ASP A 195 1.54 14.71 -0.58
CA ASP A 195 2.08 14.32 0.73
C ASP A 195 3.61 14.19 0.65
N ARG A 196 4.30 15.24 1.10
CA ARG A 196 5.78 15.27 1.12
C ARG A 196 6.36 14.14 1.96
N GLY A 197 5.76 13.84 3.12
CA GLY A 197 6.27 12.77 3.99
C GLY A 197 6.17 11.40 3.34
N LEU A 198 5.13 11.14 2.53
CA LEU A 198 5.04 9.91 1.73
C LEU A 198 6.09 9.92 0.60
N SER A 199 6.29 11.05 -0.07
CA SER A 199 7.33 11.19 -1.11
C SER A 199 8.72 11.00 -0.54
N ASP A 200 9.00 11.56 0.64
CA ASP A 200 10.28 11.42 1.35
C ASP A 200 10.52 9.95 1.75
N LEU A 201 9.49 9.25 2.27
CA LEU A 201 9.55 7.83 2.60
C LEU A 201 9.86 6.98 1.35
N VAL A 202 9.16 7.21 0.24
CA VAL A 202 9.41 6.51 -1.02
C VAL A 202 10.83 6.77 -1.52
N GLY A 203 11.31 8.01 -1.45
CA GLY A 203 12.67 8.39 -1.81
C GLY A 203 13.73 7.70 -0.96
N GLU A 204 13.53 7.66 0.36
CA GLU A 204 14.39 6.96 1.30
C GLU A 204 14.48 5.46 0.97
N LEU A 205 13.32 4.79 0.86
CA LEU A 205 13.26 3.35 0.59
C LEU A 205 13.85 3.01 -0.78
N SER A 206 13.60 3.81 -1.81
CA SER A 206 14.18 3.63 -3.14
C SER A 206 15.70 3.77 -3.16
N THR A 207 16.26 4.55 -2.25
CA THR A 207 17.71 4.74 -2.13
C THR A 207 18.36 3.63 -1.31
N ARG A 208 17.71 3.14 -0.26
CA ARG A 208 18.29 2.22 0.73
C ARG A 208 17.96 0.76 0.50
N SER A 209 16.91 0.43 -0.31
CA SER A 209 16.51 -0.95 -0.62
C SER A 209 16.43 -1.17 -2.13
N GLU A 210 17.20 -2.14 -2.62
CA GLU A 210 17.18 -2.53 -4.03
C GLU A 210 15.86 -3.21 -4.40
N ASP A 211 15.33 -4.07 -3.53
CA ASP A 211 14.04 -4.74 -3.72
C ASP A 211 12.91 -3.71 -3.82
N PHE A 212 12.88 -2.73 -2.90
CA PHE A 212 11.88 -1.66 -2.95
C PHE A 212 11.96 -0.90 -4.28
N ARG A 213 13.16 -0.47 -4.68
CA ARG A 213 13.37 0.28 -5.93
C ARG A 213 12.89 -0.52 -7.15
N THR A 214 13.22 -1.81 -7.21
CA THR A 214 12.84 -2.70 -8.31
C THR A 214 11.32 -2.87 -8.38
N TRP A 215 10.68 -3.18 -7.26
CA TRP A 215 9.22 -3.38 -7.23
C TRP A 215 8.44 -2.07 -7.37
N TRP A 216 8.99 -0.97 -6.87
CA TRP A 216 8.40 0.36 -7.11
C TRP A 216 8.37 0.70 -8.60
N ALA A 217 9.42 0.41 -9.35
CA ALA A 217 9.47 0.64 -10.80
C ALA A 217 8.51 -0.24 -11.61
N ALA A 218 8.02 -1.36 -11.04
CA ALA A 218 7.07 -2.25 -11.72
C ALA A 218 5.63 -1.71 -11.78
N HIS A 219 5.32 -0.58 -11.13
CA HIS A 219 4.00 0.09 -11.09
C HIS A 219 2.82 -0.81 -10.69
N ASN A 220 3.06 -1.84 -9.89
CA ASN A 220 1.98 -2.66 -9.36
C ASN A 220 1.21 -1.88 -8.29
N VAL A 221 -0.12 -1.96 -8.33
CA VAL A 221 -1.03 -1.38 -7.33
C VAL A 221 -1.92 -2.48 -6.76
N ARG A 222 -2.26 -2.37 -5.49
CA ARG A 222 -3.15 -3.30 -4.80
C ARG A 222 -3.89 -2.59 -3.68
N TYR A 223 -5.16 -2.95 -3.48
CA TYR A 223 -5.84 -2.64 -2.23
C TYR A 223 -5.31 -3.59 -1.15
N HIS A 224 -4.82 -3.00 -0.06
CA HIS A 224 -4.39 -3.74 1.12
C HIS A 224 -5.46 -3.61 2.20
N GLN A 225 -6.68 -4.07 1.91
CA GLN A 225 -7.84 -3.95 2.79
C GLN A 225 -8.08 -5.23 3.59
N THR A 226 -7.86 -6.39 2.99
CA THR A 226 -8.05 -7.70 3.61
C THR A 226 -7.01 -8.69 3.14
N GLY A 227 -6.74 -9.73 3.90
CA GLY A 227 -5.82 -10.79 3.52
C GLY A 227 -5.39 -11.66 4.70
N THR A 228 -4.42 -12.54 4.41
CA THR A 228 -3.79 -13.40 5.40
C THR A 228 -2.35 -12.97 5.61
N LYS A 229 -1.90 -12.92 6.86
CA LYS A 229 -0.54 -12.62 7.26
C LYS A 229 0.05 -13.76 8.08
N ARG A 230 1.19 -14.27 7.63
CA ARG A 230 1.92 -15.32 8.32
C ARG A 230 3.12 -14.70 9.02
N LEU A 231 3.11 -14.81 10.35
CA LEU A 231 4.12 -14.20 11.21
C LEU A 231 4.82 -15.29 12.01
N ARG A 232 6.11 -15.11 12.26
CA ARG A 232 6.87 -15.86 13.27
C ARG A 232 7.16 -14.91 14.41
N HIS A 233 6.33 -15.01 15.45
CA HIS A 233 6.47 -14.15 16.62
C HIS A 233 7.58 -14.64 17.55
N PRO A 234 8.49 -13.78 18.04
CA PRO A 234 9.66 -14.22 18.80
C PRO A 234 9.33 -14.93 20.12
N VAL A 235 8.16 -14.66 20.72
CA VAL A 235 7.74 -15.24 22.01
C VAL A 235 6.85 -16.46 21.81
N VAL A 236 5.86 -16.40 20.90
CA VAL A 236 4.82 -17.45 20.80
C VAL A 236 4.94 -18.30 19.53
N GLY A 237 5.85 -18.00 18.62
CA GLY A 237 6.09 -18.77 17.39
C GLY A 237 5.16 -18.39 16.23
N ASP A 238 4.81 -19.37 15.41
CA ASP A 238 4.12 -19.14 14.14
C ASP A 238 2.64 -18.80 14.33
N LEU A 239 2.19 -17.75 13.61
CA LEU A 239 0.82 -17.26 13.59
C LEU A 239 0.39 -17.06 12.14
N GLU A 240 -0.80 -17.56 11.79
CA GLU A 240 -1.50 -17.24 10.56
C GLU A 240 -2.77 -16.46 10.91
N LEU A 241 -2.80 -15.18 10.55
CA LEU A 241 -3.85 -14.26 10.94
C LEU A 241 -4.51 -13.66 9.69
N GLN A 242 -5.82 -13.65 9.68
CA GLN A 242 -6.60 -12.83 8.76
C GLN A 242 -6.62 -11.39 9.26
N TYR A 243 -6.59 -10.43 8.35
CA TYR A 243 -6.71 -9.02 8.73
C TYR A 243 -7.75 -8.31 7.87
N GLU A 244 -8.37 -7.32 8.48
CA GLU A 244 -9.26 -6.37 7.82
C GLU A 244 -8.80 -4.95 8.14
N VAL A 245 -8.86 -4.07 7.11
CA VAL A 245 -8.50 -2.66 7.24
C VAL A 245 -9.75 -1.82 7.03
N MET A 246 -10.08 -1.04 8.05
CA MET A 246 -11.25 -0.16 8.07
C MET A 246 -10.82 1.30 8.04
N ASP A 247 -11.40 2.09 7.14
CA ASP A 247 -11.18 3.53 7.10
C ASP A 247 -11.87 4.23 8.28
N VAL A 248 -11.18 5.16 8.93
CA VAL A 248 -11.78 6.06 9.93
C VAL A 248 -12.38 7.24 9.19
N SER A 249 -13.64 7.14 8.81
CA SER A 249 -14.30 8.07 7.88
C SER A 249 -14.28 9.55 8.28
N ALA A 250 -14.12 9.86 9.57
CA ALA A 250 -14.03 11.24 10.07
C ALA A 250 -12.57 11.77 10.12
N ASP A 251 -11.57 10.95 9.84
CA ASP A 251 -10.15 11.29 9.87
C ASP A 251 -9.48 10.82 8.59
N ASP A 252 -9.47 11.66 7.57
CA ASP A 252 -8.91 11.33 6.26
C ASP A 252 -7.50 10.72 6.37
N GLY A 253 -7.32 9.54 5.78
CA GLY A 253 -6.06 8.82 5.74
C GLY A 253 -5.71 8.05 7.01
N LEU A 254 -6.61 7.99 8.02
CA LEU A 254 -6.48 7.05 9.14
C LEU A 254 -7.23 5.75 8.85
N THR A 255 -6.58 4.64 9.19
CA THR A 255 -7.18 3.31 9.10
C THR A 255 -6.95 2.54 10.40
N ILE A 256 -7.85 1.61 10.70
CA ILE A 256 -7.69 0.62 11.75
C ILE A 256 -7.51 -0.75 11.09
N SER A 257 -6.39 -1.41 11.36
CA SER A 257 -6.16 -2.81 10.97
C SER A 257 -6.44 -3.70 12.16
N VAL A 258 -7.32 -4.68 11.99
CA VAL A 258 -7.67 -5.68 13.00
C VAL A 258 -7.26 -7.06 12.49
N TYR A 259 -6.68 -7.88 13.36
CA TYR A 259 -6.17 -9.20 13.03
C TYR A 259 -6.94 -10.26 13.82
N THR A 260 -7.32 -11.35 13.15
CA THR A 260 -8.06 -12.48 13.76
C THR A 260 -7.43 -13.79 13.32
N ALA A 261 -7.51 -14.80 14.18
CA ALA A 261 -7.22 -16.18 13.81
C ALA A 261 -8.54 -16.94 13.52
N GLU A 262 -8.46 -17.99 12.71
CA GLU A 262 -9.59 -18.89 12.53
C GLU A 262 -9.95 -19.56 13.85
N PRO A 263 -11.23 -19.53 14.28
CA PRO A 263 -11.65 -20.12 15.53
C PRO A 263 -11.27 -21.59 15.64
N GLY A 264 -10.69 -22.00 16.78
CA GLY A 264 -10.25 -23.37 17.04
C GLY A 264 -8.97 -23.78 16.32
N SER A 265 -8.29 -22.86 15.63
CA SER A 265 -7.01 -23.11 15.00
C SER A 265 -5.84 -22.99 15.99
N ARG A 266 -4.69 -23.58 15.62
CA ARG A 266 -3.45 -23.39 16.35
C ARG A 266 -3.07 -21.91 16.49
N SER A 267 -3.35 -21.11 15.45
CA SER A 267 -3.07 -19.66 15.52
C SER A 267 -3.96 -18.94 16.51
N GLN A 268 -5.20 -19.40 16.76
CA GLN A 268 -6.04 -18.87 17.82
C GLN A 268 -5.44 -19.18 19.20
N GLU A 269 -5.03 -20.42 19.45
CA GLU A 269 -4.38 -20.81 20.71
C GLU A 269 -3.10 -19.99 20.94
N THR A 270 -2.29 -19.82 19.89
CA THR A 270 -1.06 -19.02 19.95
C THR A 270 -1.36 -17.53 20.23
N LEU A 271 -2.44 -16.99 19.65
CA LEU A 271 -2.88 -15.62 19.89
C LEU A 271 -3.37 -15.42 21.33
N ASP A 272 -4.07 -16.40 21.91
CA ASP A 272 -4.52 -16.40 23.29
C ASP A 272 -3.33 -16.46 24.27
N LEU A 273 -2.28 -17.21 23.94
CA LEU A 273 -1.01 -17.22 24.67
C LEU A 273 -0.34 -15.84 24.62
N LEU A 274 -0.31 -15.20 23.45
CA LEU A 274 0.24 -13.86 23.29
C LEU A 274 -0.54 -12.83 24.12
N ALA A 275 -1.87 -12.94 24.15
CA ALA A 275 -2.73 -12.08 24.95
C ALA A 275 -2.44 -12.24 26.45
N SER A 276 -2.27 -13.48 26.92
CA SER A 276 -1.92 -13.79 28.32
C SER A 276 -0.53 -13.25 28.67
N TRP A 277 0.44 -13.42 27.77
CA TRP A 277 1.79 -12.89 27.94
C TRP A 277 1.78 -11.36 28.01
N ALA A 278 1.08 -10.68 27.08
CA ALA A 278 1.00 -9.23 27.03
C ALA A 278 0.30 -8.61 28.25
N ALA A 279 -0.63 -9.34 28.89
CA ALA A 279 -1.33 -8.89 30.09
C ALA A 279 -0.45 -9.00 31.36
N THR A 280 0.64 -9.78 31.30
CA THR A 280 1.54 -9.95 32.44
C THR A 280 2.51 -8.76 32.51
N PRO A 281 2.62 -8.04 33.66
CA PRO A 281 3.59 -6.96 33.78
C PRO A 281 5.02 -7.53 33.64
N HIS A 282 5.69 -7.19 32.56
CA HIS A 282 7.12 -7.49 32.45
C HIS A 282 7.89 -6.35 33.12
N GLU A 283 8.63 -6.66 34.19
CA GLU A 283 9.62 -5.75 34.76
C GLU A 283 10.65 -5.44 33.67
N GLN A 284 10.62 -4.21 33.15
CA GLN A 284 11.72 -3.71 32.33
C GLN A 284 12.98 -3.73 33.17
N PRO A 285 14.08 -4.33 32.71
CA PRO A 285 15.34 -4.22 33.44
C PRO A 285 15.69 -2.73 33.55
N THR A 286 15.63 -2.22 34.75
CA THR A 286 16.08 -0.87 35.09
C THR A 286 17.53 -0.78 34.64
N THR A 287 17.79 0.01 33.60
CA THR A 287 19.16 0.36 33.23
C THR A 287 19.75 1.09 34.45
N ALA A 288 20.54 0.37 35.25
CA ALA A 288 21.32 0.96 36.31
C ALA A 288 22.29 1.95 35.67
N GLU A 289 22.07 3.22 35.93
CA GLU A 289 23.06 4.27 35.70
C GLU A 289 24.31 3.95 36.52
N HIS A 290 25.41 3.80 35.81
CA HIS A 290 26.75 3.93 36.41
C HIS A 290 27.54 4.94 35.57
#